data_598b0952dacb552dd5ca64024d8aa675
#
_entry.id   598b0952dacb552dd5ca64024d8aa675
#
_cell.length_a   1.000
_cell.length_b   1.000
_cell.length_c   1.000
_cell.angle_alpha   90.00
_cell.angle_beta   90.00
_cell.angle_gamma   90.00
#
_symmetry.space_group_name_H-M   'P 1'
#
loop_
_entity.id
_entity.type
_entity.pdbx_description
1 polymer ?
#
loop_
_entity_poly.entity_id
_entity_poly.type
_entity_poly.pdbx_seq_one_letter_code
_entity_poly.pdbx_strand_id
1 'polypeptide(L)'
;MGNGCLLYTSSLEGKPEEWIRTRFPNIYQTCLEEGYDLCSEPIPVTPAQHYLMGGIETNTSGETSAKNLYAVGETGCNGVHGANRLASNSLLEGMVFAGRAAEKIEQTIPFISYGTTRANLEDYEDLETWKNEGRKRIMNEIKRRDEKFYDQWCHHKG
;
A
#
# COMPACT_ATOMS: atom_id res chain seq x y z
N MET A 1 20.95 2.65 21.40
CA MET A 1 21.55 2.25 20.11
C MET A 1 20.75 1.05 19.62
N GLY A 2 19.87 1.24 18.66
CA GLY A 2 19.05 0.17 18.10
C GLY A 2 19.94 -0.80 17.32
N ASN A 3 19.77 -2.09 17.55
CA ASN A 3 20.39 -3.12 16.73
C ASN A 3 19.77 -3.01 15.31
N GLY A 4 20.44 -2.25 14.43
CA GLY A 4 20.06 -2.19 13.01
C GLY A 4 20.12 -3.60 12.42
N CYS A 5 19.07 -3.98 11.69
CA CYS A 5 19.08 -5.20 10.92
C CYS A 5 19.96 -4.98 9.68
N LEU A 6 20.94 -5.85 9.45
CA LEU A 6 21.74 -5.86 8.25
C LEU A 6 21.08 -6.81 7.24
N LEU A 7 20.72 -6.33 6.07
CA LEU A 7 20.29 -7.18 4.98
C LEU A 7 21.53 -7.65 4.22
N TYR A 8 21.81 -8.94 4.33
CA TYR A 8 22.63 -9.60 3.33
C TYR A 8 21.81 -9.68 2.03
N THR A 9 22.22 -8.97 1.03
CA THR A 9 21.64 -9.08 -0.31
C THR A 9 22.13 -10.38 -0.95
N SER A 10 21.66 -11.52 -0.45
CA SER A 10 22.00 -12.84 -1.01
C SER A 10 21.70 -12.92 -2.52
N SER A 11 20.76 -12.13 -3.01
CA SER A 11 20.45 -12.01 -4.44
C SER A 11 21.52 -11.27 -5.25
N LEU A 12 22.38 -10.49 -4.60
CA LEU A 12 23.50 -9.77 -5.24
C LEU A 12 24.84 -10.46 -5.01
N GLU A 13 24.90 -11.38 -4.04
CA GLU A 13 26.12 -12.14 -3.76
C GLU A 13 26.61 -12.88 -5.02
N GLY A 14 27.88 -12.71 -5.35
CA GLY A 14 28.49 -13.30 -6.55
C GLY A 14 28.14 -12.62 -7.87
N LYS A 15 27.40 -11.50 -7.85
CA LYS A 15 27.18 -10.71 -9.07
C LYS A 15 28.34 -9.77 -9.30
N PRO A 16 28.80 -9.59 -10.57
CA PRO A 16 29.82 -8.61 -10.91
C PRO A 16 29.39 -7.20 -10.55
N GLU A 17 30.31 -6.37 -10.07
CA GLU A 17 30.07 -4.97 -9.73
C GLU A 17 29.43 -4.18 -10.88
N GLU A 18 29.92 -4.37 -12.10
CA GLU A 18 29.37 -3.73 -13.30
C GLU A 18 27.89 -4.09 -13.51
N TRP A 19 27.51 -5.34 -13.23
CA TRP A 19 26.12 -5.77 -13.32
C TRP A 19 25.24 -5.05 -12.29
N ILE A 20 25.71 -4.90 -11.03
CA ILE A 20 24.99 -4.22 -9.97
C ILE A 20 24.79 -2.75 -10.32
N ARG A 21 25.85 -2.07 -10.75
CA ARG A 21 25.83 -0.65 -11.14
C ARG A 21 24.91 -0.39 -12.33
N THR A 22 24.90 -1.28 -13.30
CA THR A 22 24.05 -1.16 -14.50
C THR A 22 22.58 -1.46 -14.19
N ARG A 23 22.34 -2.47 -13.36
CA ARG A 23 20.97 -2.93 -13.05
C ARG A 23 20.26 -2.05 -12.05
N PHE A 24 21.00 -1.47 -11.10
CA PHE A 24 20.47 -0.67 -9.99
C PHE A 24 21.21 0.66 -9.81
N PRO A 25 21.35 1.51 -10.86
CA PRO A 25 22.20 2.69 -10.80
C PRO A 25 21.80 3.67 -9.70
N ASN A 26 20.51 3.94 -9.55
CA ASN A 26 20.02 4.90 -8.55
C ASN A 26 20.22 4.38 -7.13
N ILE A 27 19.91 3.11 -6.87
CA ILE A 27 20.10 2.50 -5.54
C ILE A 27 21.59 2.48 -5.20
N TYR A 28 22.45 2.11 -6.15
CA TYR A 28 23.90 2.10 -5.97
C TYR A 28 24.42 3.49 -5.60
N GLN A 29 24.01 4.50 -6.35
CA GLN A 29 24.43 5.89 -6.11
C GLN A 29 23.94 6.40 -4.72
N THR A 30 22.68 6.15 -4.37
CA THR A 30 22.14 6.55 -3.06
C THR A 30 22.90 5.88 -1.92
N CYS A 31 23.23 4.58 -2.04
CA CYS A 31 24.02 3.90 -1.01
C CYS A 31 25.41 4.52 -0.86
N LEU A 32 26.08 4.86 -1.97
CA LEU A 32 27.39 5.53 -1.93
C LEU A 32 27.34 6.91 -1.26
N GLU A 33 26.31 7.70 -1.54
CA GLU A 33 26.09 9.01 -0.93
C GLU A 33 25.90 8.91 0.58
N GLU A 34 25.30 7.83 1.05
CA GLU A 34 25.13 7.50 2.47
C GLU A 34 26.36 6.78 3.07
N GLY A 35 27.41 6.57 2.30
CA GLY A 35 28.68 5.99 2.76
C GLY A 35 28.75 4.47 2.71
N TYR A 36 27.86 3.80 1.96
CA TYR A 36 27.83 2.34 1.82
C TYR A 36 28.12 1.91 0.39
N ASP A 37 29.05 1.00 0.20
CA ASP A 37 29.28 0.38 -1.11
C ASP A 37 28.50 -0.93 -1.25
N LEU A 38 27.38 -0.88 -1.96
CA LEU A 38 26.48 -2.01 -2.22
C LEU A 38 27.19 -3.21 -2.87
N CYS A 39 28.35 -3.00 -3.50
CA CYS A 39 29.11 -4.05 -4.15
C CYS A 39 30.06 -4.80 -3.20
N SER A 40 30.50 -4.18 -2.12
CA SER A 40 31.55 -4.68 -1.24
C SER A 40 31.09 -5.02 0.17
N GLU A 41 29.95 -4.46 0.61
CA GLU A 41 29.50 -4.61 1.99
C GLU A 41 27.96 -4.71 2.13
N PRO A 42 27.47 -5.34 3.23
CA PRO A 42 26.06 -5.32 3.57
C PRO A 42 25.59 -3.91 3.95
N ILE A 43 24.43 -3.50 3.45
CA ILE A 43 23.82 -2.23 3.79
C ILE A 43 22.87 -2.34 5.00
N PRO A 44 22.81 -1.33 5.88
CA PRO A 44 21.84 -1.30 6.96
C PRO A 44 20.44 -1.12 6.40
N VAL A 45 19.49 -1.91 6.92
CA VAL A 45 18.07 -1.80 6.55
C VAL A 45 17.22 -1.74 7.79
N THR A 46 16.10 -1.03 7.69
CA THR A 46 15.08 -0.97 8.74
C THR A 46 13.80 -1.59 8.18
N PRO A 47 13.21 -2.56 8.88
CA PRO A 47 11.88 -3.04 8.52
C PRO A 47 10.88 -1.88 8.55
N ALA A 48 10.14 -1.74 7.46
CA ALA A 48 9.12 -0.71 7.31
C ALA A 48 7.90 -1.29 6.60
N GLN A 49 6.75 -0.68 6.83
CA GLN A 49 5.56 -1.02 6.06
C GLN A 49 5.80 -0.65 4.60
N HIS A 50 5.53 -1.59 3.71
CA HIS A 50 5.69 -1.40 2.27
C HIS A 50 4.35 -1.38 1.53
N TYR A 51 3.38 -2.21 1.96
CA TYR A 51 2.09 -2.38 1.31
C TYR A 51 0.99 -2.52 2.37
N LEU A 52 -0.15 -1.85 2.16
CA LEU A 52 -1.29 -1.97 3.06
C LEU A 52 -2.09 -3.24 2.74
N MET A 53 -2.21 -4.13 3.72
CA MET A 53 -3.15 -5.25 3.64
C MET A 53 -4.52 -4.80 4.12
N GLY A 54 -5.57 -5.21 3.41
CA GLY A 54 -6.92 -4.71 3.65
C GLY A 54 -7.26 -3.55 2.70
N GLY A 55 -8.24 -2.75 3.07
CA GLY A 55 -8.74 -1.65 2.25
C GLY A 55 -10.25 -1.67 2.11
N ILE A 56 -10.76 -1.06 1.06
CA ILE A 56 -12.18 -1.07 0.72
C ILE A 56 -12.57 -2.47 0.24
N GLU A 57 -13.50 -3.11 0.95
CA GLU A 57 -13.99 -4.44 0.56
C GLU A 57 -14.61 -4.41 -0.84
N THR A 58 -14.16 -5.32 -1.70
CA THR A 58 -14.62 -5.45 -3.07
C THR A 58 -14.83 -6.90 -3.47
N ASN A 59 -15.68 -7.10 -4.46
CA ASN A 59 -15.78 -8.38 -5.14
C ASN A 59 -14.68 -8.55 -6.21
N THR A 60 -14.72 -9.65 -6.93
CA THR A 60 -13.74 -9.98 -7.99
C THR A 60 -13.79 -9.07 -9.21
N SER A 61 -14.78 -8.21 -9.31
CA SER A 61 -14.92 -7.16 -10.34
C SER A 61 -14.63 -5.76 -9.81
N GLY A 62 -14.07 -5.64 -8.58
CA GLY A 62 -13.74 -4.36 -7.97
C GLY A 62 -14.94 -3.56 -7.47
N GLU A 63 -16.17 -4.11 -7.51
CA GLU A 63 -17.38 -3.43 -7.03
C GLU A 63 -17.36 -3.38 -5.49
N THR A 64 -17.67 -2.23 -4.92
CA THR A 64 -17.84 -2.04 -3.47
C THR A 64 -19.30 -2.24 -3.05
N SER A 65 -19.58 -2.13 -1.74
CA SER A 65 -20.96 -2.12 -1.23
C SER A 65 -21.72 -0.86 -1.62
N ALA A 66 -21.05 0.21 -2.03
CA ALA A 66 -21.67 1.43 -2.53
C ALA A 66 -21.95 1.31 -4.03
N LYS A 67 -23.18 1.61 -4.43
CA LYS A 67 -23.60 1.52 -5.84
C LYS A 67 -22.73 2.44 -6.71
N ASN A 68 -22.24 1.89 -7.84
CA ASN A 68 -21.41 2.60 -8.83
C ASN A 68 -20.06 3.07 -8.31
N LEU A 69 -19.57 2.52 -7.19
CA LEU A 69 -18.25 2.78 -6.64
C LEU A 69 -17.38 1.53 -6.78
N TYR A 70 -16.18 1.70 -7.33
CA TYR A 70 -15.22 0.64 -7.54
C TYR A 70 -13.92 0.97 -6.82
N ALA A 71 -13.22 -0.05 -6.33
CA ALA A 71 -11.88 0.09 -5.78
C ALA A 71 -11.00 -1.08 -6.25
N VAL A 72 -9.78 -0.74 -6.71
CA VAL A 72 -8.81 -1.73 -7.23
C VAL A 72 -7.39 -1.35 -6.81
N GLY A 73 -6.46 -2.30 -6.91
CA GLY A 73 -5.09 -2.14 -6.45
C GLY A 73 -4.99 -2.02 -4.94
N GLU A 74 -3.99 -1.33 -4.43
CA GLU A 74 -3.70 -1.24 -2.99
C GLU A 74 -4.87 -0.67 -2.16
N THR A 75 -5.74 0.13 -2.76
CA THR A 75 -6.93 0.68 -2.11
C THR A 75 -8.03 -0.37 -1.90
N GLY A 76 -8.10 -1.38 -2.76
CA GLY A 76 -9.11 -2.43 -2.73
C GLY A 76 -8.71 -3.63 -1.87
N CYS A 77 -9.70 -4.25 -1.25
CA CYS A 77 -9.55 -5.50 -0.52
C CYS A 77 -10.46 -6.58 -1.12
N ASN A 78 -9.96 -7.27 -2.11
CA ASN A 78 -10.64 -8.39 -2.78
C ASN A 78 -10.32 -9.76 -2.14
N GLY A 79 -9.54 -9.78 -1.06
CA GLY A 79 -9.16 -10.97 -0.31
C GLY A 79 -7.97 -11.76 -0.88
N VAL A 80 -7.46 -11.42 -2.05
CA VAL A 80 -6.40 -12.20 -2.74
C VAL A 80 -5.08 -12.24 -1.96
N HIS A 81 -4.80 -11.21 -1.18
CA HIS A 81 -3.56 -11.14 -0.39
C HIS A 81 -3.69 -11.73 1.01
N GLY A 82 -4.92 -11.96 1.49
CA GLY A 82 -5.15 -12.45 2.85
C GLY A 82 -4.51 -11.56 3.90
N ALA A 83 -3.86 -12.17 4.89
CA ALA A 83 -3.19 -11.45 5.98
C ALA A 83 -1.84 -10.84 5.58
N ASN A 84 -1.20 -11.34 4.52
CA ASN A 84 0.09 -10.83 4.06
C ASN A 84 0.31 -11.10 2.57
N ARG A 85 0.69 -10.07 1.84
CA ARG A 85 0.92 -10.14 0.40
C ARG A 85 2.19 -10.92 0.06
N LEU A 86 2.11 -11.85 -0.87
CA LEU A 86 3.29 -12.43 -1.48
C LEU A 86 4.01 -11.37 -2.33
N ALA A 87 5.33 -11.33 -2.24
CA ALA A 87 6.16 -10.36 -2.96
C ALA A 87 5.80 -10.29 -4.45
N SER A 88 5.78 -9.09 -5.01
CA SER A 88 5.48 -8.74 -6.40
C SER A 88 4.02 -8.97 -6.87
N ASN A 89 3.17 -9.65 -6.11
CA ASN A 89 1.79 -9.95 -6.51
C ASN A 89 0.88 -8.71 -6.58
N SER A 90 1.25 -7.58 -5.94
CA SER A 90 0.44 -6.36 -5.98
C SER A 90 0.29 -5.78 -7.39
N LEU A 91 1.35 -5.81 -8.20
CA LEU A 91 1.28 -5.30 -9.57
C LEU A 91 0.35 -6.17 -10.43
N LEU A 92 0.47 -7.47 -10.29
CA LEU A 92 -0.37 -8.43 -11.02
C LEU A 92 -1.83 -8.33 -10.59
N GLU A 93 -2.08 -8.25 -9.28
CA GLU A 93 -3.41 -8.04 -8.72
C GLU A 93 -4.03 -6.75 -9.26
N GLY A 94 -3.33 -5.61 -9.16
CA GLY A 94 -3.81 -4.32 -9.65
C GLY A 94 -4.19 -4.37 -11.13
N MET A 95 -3.38 -4.98 -11.98
CA MET A 95 -3.66 -5.10 -13.42
C MET A 95 -4.88 -5.97 -13.70
N VAL A 96 -4.96 -7.15 -13.08
CA VAL A 96 -6.05 -8.11 -13.34
C VAL A 96 -7.39 -7.56 -12.86
N PHE A 97 -7.44 -7.04 -11.63
CA PHE A 97 -8.71 -6.55 -11.07
C PHE A 97 -9.13 -5.21 -11.66
N ALA A 98 -8.19 -4.34 -12.06
CA ALA A 98 -8.52 -3.14 -12.83
C ALA A 98 -9.15 -3.48 -14.19
N GLY A 99 -8.62 -4.48 -14.90
CA GLY A 99 -9.21 -4.98 -16.14
C GLY A 99 -10.65 -5.47 -15.94
N ARG A 100 -10.87 -6.31 -14.93
CA ARG A 100 -12.22 -6.82 -14.58
C ARG A 100 -13.18 -5.69 -14.19
N ALA A 101 -12.71 -4.70 -13.43
CA ALA A 101 -13.50 -3.53 -13.07
C ALA A 101 -13.88 -2.71 -14.30
N ALA A 102 -12.96 -2.50 -15.22
CA ALA A 102 -13.22 -1.77 -16.48
C ALA A 102 -14.29 -2.48 -17.33
N GLU A 103 -14.18 -3.80 -17.51
CA GLU A 103 -15.20 -4.61 -18.23
C GLU A 103 -16.57 -4.49 -17.56
N LYS A 104 -16.61 -4.56 -16.22
CA LYS A 104 -17.85 -4.42 -15.47
C LYS A 104 -18.47 -3.03 -15.58
N ILE A 105 -17.64 -1.99 -15.52
CA ILE A 105 -18.06 -0.60 -15.70
C ILE A 105 -18.64 -0.40 -17.10
N GLU A 106 -17.97 -0.89 -18.14
CA GLU A 106 -18.45 -0.79 -19.52
C GLU A 106 -19.84 -1.39 -19.70
N GLN A 107 -20.09 -2.54 -19.09
CA GLN A 107 -21.42 -3.20 -19.12
C GLN A 107 -22.49 -2.42 -18.34
N THR A 108 -22.09 -1.62 -17.36
CA THR A 108 -23.00 -0.97 -16.42
C THR A 108 -23.29 0.50 -16.80
N ILE A 109 -22.33 1.21 -17.39
CA ILE A 109 -22.44 2.62 -17.79
C ILE A 109 -23.72 2.95 -18.59
N PRO A 110 -24.15 2.14 -19.60
CA PRO A 110 -25.35 2.43 -20.37
C PRO A 110 -26.64 2.52 -19.55
N PHE A 111 -26.64 1.95 -18.36
CA PHE A 111 -27.80 1.89 -17.46
C PHE A 111 -27.72 2.87 -16.28
N ILE A 112 -26.65 3.66 -16.19
CA ILE A 112 -26.48 4.65 -15.12
C ILE A 112 -27.17 5.95 -15.50
N SER A 113 -28.13 6.37 -14.68
CA SER A 113 -28.68 7.72 -14.75
C SER A 113 -27.70 8.68 -14.08
N TYR A 114 -27.18 9.64 -14.82
CA TYR A 114 -26.29 10.66 -14.26
C TYR A 114 -27.11 11.67 -13.46
N GLY A 115 -26.91 11.67 -12.15
CA GLY A 115 -27.44 12.70 -11.28
C GLY A 115 -26.70 14.03 -11.47
N THR A 116 -27.41 15.15 -11.26
CA THR A 116 -26.83 16.49 -11.27
C THR A 116 -26.24 16.92 -9.93
N THR A 117 -26.15 16.00 -8.97
CA THR A 117 -25.64 16.31 -7.64
C THR A 117 -24.15 16.67 -7.75
N ARG A 118 -23.84 17.95 -7.63
CA ARG A 118 -22.47 18.42 -7.48
C ARG A 118 -22.09 18.28 -6.00
N ALA A 119 -20.92 17.72 -5.74
CA ALA A 119 -20.33 17.80 -4.41
C ALA A 119 -20.12 19.29 -4.09
N ASN A 120 -20.62 19.73 -2.95
CA ASN A 120 -20.34 21.08 -2.46
C ASN A 120 -18.93 21.05 -1.87
N LEU A 121 -18.00 21.82 -2.45
CA LEU A 121 -16.61 21.87 -1.97
C LEU A 121 -16.52 22.45 -0.54
N GLU A 122 -17.47 23.26 -0.12
CA GLU A 122 -17.56 23.79 1.24
C GLU A 122 -17.71 22.68 2.29
N ASP A 123 -18.33 21.54 1.92
CA ASP A 123 -18.47 20.37 2.81
C ASP A 123 -17.12 19.69 3.12
N TYR A 124 -16.06 20.06 2.39
CA TYR A 124 -14.71 19.49 2.51
C TYR A 124 -13.66 20.51 2.99
N GLU A 125 -14.07 21.70 3.42
CA GLU A 125 -13.11 22.72 3.86
C GLU A 125 -12.32 22.34 5.11
N ASP A 126 -12.90 21.53 5.98
CA ASP A 126 -12.24 21.06 7.20
C ASP A 126 -11.64 19.65 7.05
N LEU A 127 -10.63 19.54 6.17
CA LEU A 127 -9.93 18.28 5.93
C LEU A 127 -9.22 17.72 7.19
N GLU A 128 -8.79 18.57 8.10
CA GLU A 128 -8.10 18.12 9.32
C GLU A 128 -9.07 17.44 10.27
N THR A 129 -10.26 17.98 10.45
CA THR A 129 -11.31 17.33 11.25
C THR A 129 -11.68 15.98 10.64
N TRP A 130 -11.88 15.90 9.31
CA TRP A 130 -12.17 14.65 8.62
C TRP A 130 -11.08 13.59 8.80
N LYS A 131 -9.80 13.96 8.65
CA LYS A 131 -8.66 13.08 8.90
C LYS A 131 -8.61 12.59 10.34
N ASN A 132 -8.81 13.47 11.29
CA ASN A 132 -8.78 13.14 12.72
C ASN A 132 -9.92 12.21 13.12
N GLU A 133 -11.12 12.43 12.60
CA GLU A 133 -12.24 11.52 12.81
C GLU A 133 -12.02 10.16 12.16
N GLY A 134 -11.51 10.12 10.92
CA GLY A 134 -11.16 8.90 10.24
C GLY A 134 -10.10 8.10 11.03
N ARG A 135 -9.04 8.76 11.46
CA ARG A 135 -8.01 8.15 12.33
C ARG A 135 -8.61 7.60 13.62
N LYS A 136 -9.46 8.35 14.27
CA LYS A 136 -10.11 7.93 15.52
C LYS A 136 -10.99 6.69 15.30
N ARG A 137 -11.75 6.64 14.21
CA ARG A 137 -12.56 5.46 13.86
C ARG A 137 -11.68 4.22 13.63
N ILE A 138 -10.58 4.36 12.88
CA ILE A 138 -9.62 3.27 12.63
C ILE A 138 -9.02 2.79 13.96
N MET A 139 -8.54 3.68 14.80
CA MET A 139 -7.94 3.33 16.08
C MET A 139 -8.92 2.62 17.02
N ASN A 140 -10.17 3.06 17.07
CA ASN A 140 -11.22 2.42 17.83
C ASN A 140 -11.50 0.99 17.31
N GLU A 141 -11.51 0.80 15.99
CA GLU A 141 -11.76 -0.51 15.39
C GLU A 141 -10.58 -1.46 15.63
N ILE A 142 -9.33 -0.97 15.56
CA ILE A 142 -8.14 -1.75 15.91
C ILE A 142 -8.23 -2.20 17.38
N LYS A 143 -8.53 -1.27 18.28
CA LYS A 143 -8.69 -1.59 19.71
C LYS A 143 -9.78 -2.62 19.95
N ARG A 144 -10.92 -2.50 19.26
CA ARG A 144 -12.03 -3.45 19.36
C ARG A 144 -11.65 -4.86 18.92
N ARG A 145 -10.80 -4.99 17.87
CA ARG A 145 -10.39 -6.28 17.31
C ARG A 145 -9.22 -6.90 18.03
N ASP A 146 -8.23 -6.11 18.40
CA ASP A 146 -7.00 -6.55 19.05
C ASP A 146 -6.48 -5.47 20.00
N GLU A 147 -6.97 -5.51 21.25
CA GLU A 147 -6.58 -4.56 22.28
C GLU A 147 -5.08 -4.65 22.62
N LYS A 148 -4.50 -5.85 22.59
CA LYS A 148 -3.05 -6.03 22.86
C LYS A 148 -2.20 -5.36 21.80
N PHE A 149 -2.57 -5.53 20.53
CA PHE A 149 -1.90 -4.84 19.43
C PHE A 149 -2.05 -3.32 19.57
N TYR A 150 -3.25 -2.84 19.85
CA TYR A 150 -3.51 -1.43 20.05
C TYR A 150 -2.64 -0.84 21.17
N ASP A 151 -2.58 -1.49 22.32
CA ASP A 151 -1.81 -1.02 23.48
C ASP A 151 -0.29 -1.06 23.22
N GLN A 152 0.17 -2.03 22.45
CA GLN A 152 1.59 -2.17 22.13
C GLN A 152 2.08 -1.19 21.06
N TRP A 153 1.27 -0.90 20.04
CA TRP A 153 1.74 -0.23 18.82
C TRP A 153 1.05 1.08 18.48
N CYS A 154 -0.18 1.33 18.99
CA CYS A 154 -0.95 2.50 18.61
C CYS A 154 -0.85 3.69 19.57
N HIS A 155 -0.16 3.55 20.71
CA HIS A 155 0.03 4.63 21.69
C HIS A 155 1.26 5.51 21.43
N HIS A 156 2.12 5.17 20.50
CA HIS A 156 3.26 5.99 20.17
C HIS A 156 2.79 7.25 19.44
N LYS A 157 2.83 8.37 20.17
CA LYS A 157 2.62 9.71 19.62
C LYS A 157 3.65 9.93 18.51
N GLY A 158 3.16 10.19 17.31
CA GLY A 158 3.95 10.84 16.28
C GLY A 158 4.16 12.30 16.63
#